data_db90adcaa332a14251fa614c9eb2e2b2
#
_entry.id   db90adcaa332a14251fa614c9eb2e2b2
#
_cell.length_a   1.000
_cell.length_b   1.000
_cell.length_c   1.000
_cell.angle_alpha   90.00
_cell.angle_beta   90.00
_cell.angle_gamma   90.00
#
_symmetry.space_group_name_H-M   'P 1'
#
loop_
_entity.id
_entity.type
_entity.pdbx_description
1 polymer ?
#
loop_
_entity_poly.entity_id
_entity_poly.type
_entity_poly.pdbx_seq_one_letter_code
_entity_poly.pdbx_strand_id
1 'polypeptide(L)'
;CLDMALLYTSCLESIGLNALIVITKGHAFAGGWLVPETFPDPAIDDVSLLTKRTAEGIYDITLVETTCMNMGHNADFDNTVKSANGKLSDPGSFILAIDIRRARHSGVRPIPQRVLNGQVWEIKEDEDMNRNTTHATPQSVNPYDLSGSETQTVLTKQLLWERRLLDLSLRNNLLNIRITKNTLQLIPANLACLEDALAEGDEFRILHRPAEWELPAME
;
A
#
# COMPACT_ATOMS: atom_id res chain seq x y z
N CYS A 1 13.34 10.38 -13.69
CA CYS A 1 12.63 9.27 -13.01
C CYS A 1 11.14 9.55 -12.86
N LEU A 2 10.74 10.72 -12.31
CA LEU A 2 9.32 11.01 -12.08
C LEU A 2 8.49 10.94 -13.36
N ASP A 3 8.94 11.57 -14.46
CA ASP A 3 8.21 11.56 -15.74
C ASP A 3 7.97 10.14 -16.27
N MET A 4 8.98 9.26 -16.13
CA MET A 4 8.85 7.85 -16.53
C MET A 4 7.88 7.09 -15.61
N ALA A 5 7.91 7.38 -14.30
CA ALA A 5 6.95 6.79 -13.37
C ALA A 5 5.52 7.24 -13.69
N LEU A 6 5.29 8.53 -13.97
CA LEU A 6 4.00 9.08 -14.37
C LEU A 6 3.52 8.48 -15.70
N LEU A 7 4.39 8.37 -16.70
CA LEU A 7 4.05 7.74 -17.98
C LEU A 7 3.64 6.29 -17.78
N TYR A 8 4.44 5.52 -17.05
CA TYR A 8 4.18 4.11 -16.80
C TYR A 8 2.87 3.89 -16.05
N THR A 9 2.63 4.67 -14.99
CA THR A 9 1.38 4.58 -14.22
C THR A 9 0.16 4.98 -15.06
N SER A 10 0.29 5.97 -15.94
CA SER A 10 -0.78 6.35 -16.87
C SER A 10 -1.11 5.21 -17.85
N CYS A 11 -0.09 4.49 -18.33
CA CYS A 11 -0.31 3.30 -19.16
C CYS A 11 -1.03 2.17 -18.38
N LEU A 12 -0.62 1.92 -17.13
CA LEU A 12 -1.29 0.93 -16.28
C LEU A 12 -2.75 1.31 -16.03
N GLU A 13 -3.01 2.58 -15.71
CA GLU A 13 -4.37 3.11 -15.49
C GLU A 13 -5.23 2.93 -16.76
N SER A 14 -4.67 3.21 -17.94
CA SER A 14 -5.39 3.11 -19.22
C SER A 14 -5.83 1.69 -19.57
N ILE A 15 -5.12 0.68 -19.11
CA ILE A 15 -5.49 -0.74 -19.28
C ILE A 15 -6.27 -1.31 -18.11
N GLY A 16 -6.68 -0.47 -17.14
CA GLY A 16 -7.53 -0.84 -16.03
C GLY A 16 -6.82 -1.43 -14.81
N LEU A 17 -5.50 -1.35 -14.75
CA LEU A 17 -4.73 -1.78 -13.59
C LEU A 17 -4.63 -0.67 -12.53
N ASN A 18 -4.59 -1.05 -11.27
CA ASN A 18 -4.41 -0.13 -10.16
C ASN A 18 -2.94 0.26 -10.04
N ALA A 19 -2.60 1.46 -10.46
CA ALA A 19 -1.23 1.95 -10.48
C ALA A 19 -0.81 2.58 -9.14
N LEU A 20 0.48 2.47 -8.84
CA LEU A 20 1.14 3.09 -7.70
C LEU A 20 2.32 3.95 -8.17
N ILE A 21 2.55 5.07 -7.48
CA ILE A 21 3.78 5.87 -7.61
C ILE A 21 4.51 5.81 -6.28
N VAL A 22 5.76 5.41 -6.31
CA VAL A 22 6.62 5.36 -5.11
C VAL A 22 7.66 6.47 -5.20
N ILE A 23 7.73 7.27 -4.14
CA ILE A 23 8.65 8.40 -4.03
C ILE A 23 9.65 8.11 -2.91
N THR A 24 10.91 8.18 -3.27
CA THR A 24 12.05 8.09 -2.36
C THR A 24 12.88 9.36 -2.44
N LYS A 25 13.85 9.55 -1.56
CA LYS A 25 14.76 10.71 -1.60
C LYS A 25 15.49 10.78 -2.93
N GLY A 26 15.17 11.81 -3.72
CA GLY A 26 15.78 12.06 -5.01
C GLY A 26 15.37 11.12 -6.15
N HIS A 27 14.39 10.23 -5.94
CA HIS A 27 13.96 9.27 -6.96
C HIS A 27 12.47 8.95 -6.89
N ALA A 28 11.92 8.51 -8.03
CA ALA A 28 10.55 8.01 -8.14
C ALA A 28 10.50 6.83 -9.11
N PHE A 29 9.66 5.86 -8.80
CA PHE A 29 9.40 4.69 -9.64
C PHE A 29 7.94 4.27 -9.52
N ALA A 30 7.53 3.31 -10.34
CA ALA A 30 6.15 2.90 -10.44
C ALA A 30 5.89 1.54 -9.80
N GLY A 31 4.62 1.23 -9.61
CA GLY A 31 4.14 -0.08 -9.22
C GLY A 31 2.70 -0.29 -9.65
N GLY A 32 2.19 -1.46 -9.39
CA GLY A 32 0.81 -1.80 -9.64
C GLY A 32 0.32 -2.90 -8.72
N TRP A 33 -0.95 -2.84 -8.39
CA TRP A 33 -1.64 -3.90 -7.71
C TRP A 33 -1.90 -5.05 -8.68
N LEU A 34 -1.59 -6.26 -8.28
CA LEU A 34 -1.92 -7.50 -9.00
C LEU A 34 -3.26 -8.07 -8.55
N VAL A 35 -3.84 -7.49 -7.51
CA VAL A 35 -5.16 -7.82 -6.94
C VAL A 35 -6.06 -6.59 -7.00
N PRO A 36 -7.41 -6.73 -7.03
CA PRO A 36 -8.33 -5.60 -7.16
C PRO A 36 -8.51 -4.81 -5.85
N GLU A 37 -7.41 -4.48 -5.20
CA GLU A 37 -7.34 -3.80 -3.91
C GLU A 37 -6.73 -2.41 -4.02
N THR A 38 -6.81 -1.65 -2.93
CA THR A 38 -6.18 -0.33 -2.78
C THR A 38 -5.70 -0.15 -1.35
N PHE A 39 -4.80 0.80 -1.11
CA PHE A 39 -4.51 1.23 0.25
C PHE A 39 -5.70 1.97 0.87
N PRO A 40 -5.80 2.02 2.22
CA PRO A 40 -6.86 2.76 2.90
C PRO A 40 -6.78 4.26 2.62
N ASP A 41 -5.57 4.79 2.49
CA ASP A 41 -5.28 6.20 2.23
C ASP A 41 -4.69 6.40 0.83
N PRO A 42 -4.92 7.58 0.20
CA PRO A 42 -4.34 7.92 -1.10
C PRO A 42 -2.82 7.92 -1.12
N ALA A 43 -2.20 8.24 0.00
CA ALA A 43 -0.75 8.24 0.18
C ALA A 43 -0.40 7.56 1.50
N ILE A 44 0.59 6.69 1.46
CA ILE A 44 1.12 5.98 2.62
C ILE A 44 2.58 6.37 2.84
N ASP A 45 2.97 6.59 4.08
CA ASP A 45 4.32 6.94 4.52
C ASP A 45 5.04 5.79 5.25
N ASP A 46 4.37 4.65 5.41
CA ASP A 46 4.95 3.44 5.98
C ASP A 46 5.40 2.47 4.88
N VAL A 47 6.72 2.35 4.69
CA VAL A 47 7.32 1.44 3.71
C VAL A 47 6.97 -0.03 3.96
N SER A 48 6.65 -0.40 5.21
CA SER A 48 6.34 -1.78 5.56
C SER A 48 5.06 -2.29 4.88
N LEU A 49 4.12 -1.38 4.56
CA LEU A 49 2.90 -1.71 3.84
C LEU A 49 3.19 -2.14 2.39
N LEU A 50 4.21 -1.56 1.76
CA LEU A 50 4.67 -1.98 0.43
C LEU A 50 5.48 -3.26 0.50
N THR A 51 6.49 -3.31 1.37
CA THR A 51 7.42 -4.44 1.43
C THR A 51 6.74 -5.76 1.77
N LYS A 52 5.67 -5.72 2.58
CA LYS A 52 4.85 -6.90 2.86
C LYS A 52 4.16 -7.43 1.61
N ARG A 53 3.61 -6.53 0.78
CA ARG A 53 2.80 -6.90 -0.37
C ARG A 53 3.63 -7.27 -1.60
N THR A 54 4.89 -6.85 -1.62
CA THR A 54 5.87 -7.27 -2.63
C THR A 54 6.65 -8.52 -2.22
N ALA A 55 6.44 -9.03 -1.00
CA ALA A 55 7.18 -10.16 -0.47
C ALA A 55 6.88 -11.45 -1.25
N GLU A 56 7.90 -12.32 -1.30
CA GLU A 56 7.77 -13.63 -1.91
C GLU A 56 6.64 -14.44 -1.27
N GLY A 57 5.79 -15.01 -2.12
CA GLY A 57 4.61 -15.78 -1.71
C GLY A 57 3.35 -14.96 -1.46
N ILE A 58 3.41 -13.61 -1.48
CA ILE A 58 2.25 -12.71 -1.39
C ILE A 58 1.97 -12.11 -2.76
N TYR A 59 2.92 -11.34 -3.32
CA TYR A 59 2.85 -10.76 -4.66
C TYR A 59 1.56 -9.97 -4.96
N ASP A 60 1.00 -9.26 -3.96
CA ASP A 60 -0.17 -8.40 -4.18
C ASP A 60 0.18 -7.15 -5.00
N ILE A 61 1.43 -6.70 -4.89
CA ILE A 61 1.97 -5.53 -5.57
C ILE A 61 3.26 -5.92 -6.27
N THR A 62 3.44 -5.43 -7.50
CA THR A 62 4.73 -5.42 -8.18
C THR A 62 5.25 -3.99 -8.30
N LEU A 63 6.55 -3.81 -8.12
CA LEU A 63 7.23 -2.52 -8.26
C LEU A 63 8.19 -2.59 -9.44
N VAL A 64 8.29 -1.51 -10.19
CA VAL A 64 9.07 -1.46 -11.43
C VAL A 64 9.96 -0.21 -11.42
N GLU A 65 11.25 -0.40 -11.56
CA GLU A 65 12.20 0.69 -11.77
C GLU A 65 12.07 1.24 -13.19
N THR A 66 11.31 2.30 -13.34
CA THR A 66 10.92 2.82 -14.66
C THR A 66 12.06 3.47 -15.43
N THR A 67 13.15 3.87 -14.77
CA THR A 67 14.33 4.40 -15.47
C THR A 67 15.06 3.34 -16.30
N CYS A 68 14.89 2.06 -15.97
CA CYS A 68 15.42 0.95 -16.75
C CYS A 68 14.79 0.86 -18.16
N MET A 69 13.62 1.47 -18.39
CA MET A 69 12.99 1.50 -19.72
C MET A 69 13.86 2.19 -20.78
N ASN A 70 14.78 3.05 -20.35
CA ASN A 70 15.73 3.71 -21.27
C ASN A 70 16.95 2.81 -21.63
N MET A 71 17.05 1.62 -21.05
CA MET A 71 18.17 0.69 -21.30
C MET A 71 18.02 -0.12 -22.61
N GLY A 72 16.94 0.11 -23.38
CA GLY A 72 16.70 -0.55 -24.65
C GLY A 72 16.53 -2.07 -24.50
N HIS A 73 17.19 -2.84 -25.39
CA HIS A 73 17.09 -4.31 -25.40
C HIS A 73 17.66 -5.01 -24.16
N ASN A 74 18.37 -4.28 -23.30
CA ASN A 74 18.93 -4.83 -22.05
C ASN A 74 17.97 -4.67 -20.85
N ALA A 75 16.79 -4.12 -21.06
CA ALA A 75 15.76 -4.03 -20.03
C ALA A 75 15.09 -5.39 -19.84
N ASP A 76 15.48 -6.10 -18.80
CA ASP A 76 14.78 -7.30 -18.33
C ASP A 76 13.83 -6.92 -17.22
N PHE A 77 12.57 -7.37 -17.33
CA PHE A 77 11.51 -7.02 -16.35
C PHE A 77 11.86 -7.48 -14.94
N ASP A 78 12.38 -8.68 -14.77
CA ASP A 78 12.74 -9.22 -13.47
C ASP A 78 13.84 -8.39 -12.80
N ASN A 79 14.78 -7.88 -13.56
CA ASN A 79 15.83 -7.00 -13.07
C ASN A 79 15.26 -5.63 -12.67
N THR A 80 14.27 -5.11 -13.39
CA THR A 80 13.59 -3.84 -13.01
C THR A 80 12.82 -3.98 -11.71
N VAL A 81 12.17 -5.12 -11.50
CA VAL A 81 11.46 -5.44 -10.24
C VAL A 81 12.45 -5.59 -9.08
N LYS A 82 13.54 -6.33 -9.28
CA LYS A 82 14.59 -6.47 -8.25
C LYS A 82 15.21 -5.12 -7.88
N SER A 83 15.48 -4.27 -8.89
CA SER A 83 16.02 -2.92 -8.68
C SER A 83 15.06 -2.05 -7.86
N ALA A 84 13.77 -2.05 -8.19
CA ALA A 84 12.76 -1.31 -7.45
C ALA A 84 12.64 -1.78 -5.99
N ASN A 85 12.57 -3.10 -5.77
CA ASN A 85 12.52 -3.67 -4.42
C ASN A 85 13.79 -3.36 -3.62
N GLY A 86 14.96 -3.36 -4.26
CA GLY A 86 16.23 -2.98 -3.65
C GLY A 86 16.23 -1.54 -3.09
N LYS A 87 15.51 -0.61 -3.74
CA LYS A 87 15.39 0.78 -3.26
C LYS A 87 14.55 0.92 -1.98
N LEU A 88 13.72 -0.05 -1.67
CA LEU A 88 12.96 -0.09 -0.41
C LEU A 88 13.75 -0.70 0.76
N SER A 89 14.94 -1.22 0.50
CA SER A 89 15.79 -1.84 1.54
C SER A 89 16.30 -0.83 2.56
N ASP A 90 16.41 0.45 2.19
CA ASP A 90 16.68 1.56 3.11
C ASP A 90 15.37 2.29 3.47
N PRO A 91 14.79 2.01 4.65
CA PRO A 91 13.55 2.68 5.08
C PRO A 91 13.72 4.20 5.22
N GLY A 92 14.94 4.67 5.47
CA GLY A 92 15.24 6.10 5.60
C GLY A 92 15.19 6.87 4.28
N SER A 93 15.24 6.18 3.15
CA SER A 93 15.10 6.78 1.82
C SER A 93 13.65 6.92 1.37
N PHE A 94 12.74 6.10 1.88
CA PHE A 94 11.33 6.13 1.52
C PHE A 94 10.65 7.41 2.02
N ILE A 95 9.87 8.04 1.15
CA ILE A 95 9.07 9.22 1.48
C ILE A 95 7.61 8.84 1.57
N LEU A 96 7.03 8.38 0.45
CA LEU A 96 5.63 7.94 0.39
C LEU A 96 5.36 7.09 -0.84
N ALA A 97 4.26 6.36 -0.81
CA ALA A 97 3.67 5.76 -2.00
C ALA A 97 2.25 6.28 -2.19
N ILE A 98 1.90 6.57 -3.44
CA ILE A 98 0.60 7.09 -3.85
C ILE A 98 -0.16 5.98 -4.54
N ASP A 99 -1.34 5.66 -4.05
CA ASP A 99 -2.30 4.78 -4.71
C ASP A 99 -3.20 5.62 -5.62
N ILE A 100 -3.01 5.47 -6.93
CA ILE A 100 -3.69 6.32 -7.92
C ILE A 100 -5.20 6.12 -7.89
N ARG A 101 -5.66 4.88 -7.82
CA ARG A 101 -7.09 4.58 -7.78
C ARG A 101 -7.73 5.15 -6.51
N ARG A 102 -7.06 4.99 -5.37
CA ARG A 102 -7.54 5.55 -4.11
C ARG A 102 -7.54 7.08 -4.14
N ALA A 103 -6.51 7.71 -4.72
CA ALA A 103 -6.43 9.15 -4.91
C ALA A 103 -7.59 9.67 -5.78
N ARG A 104 -7.89 9.00 -6.91
CA ARG A 104 -9.05 9.34 -7.74
C ARG A 104 -10.35 9.24 -6.96
N HIS A 105 -10.53 8.16 -6.23
CA HIS A 105 -11.73 7.98 -5.39
C HIS A 105 -11.85 9.04 -4.27
N SER A 106 -10.73 9.52 -3.75
CA SER A 106 -10.68 10.61 -2.78
C SER A 106 -10.82 12.01 -3.38
N GLY A 107 -11.11 12.11 -4.69
CA GLY A 107 -11.37 13.38 -5.37
C GLY A 107 -10.13 14.07 -5.94
N VAL A 108 -8.95 13.43 -5.91
CA VAL A 108 -7.76 13.96 -6.59
C VAL A 108 -7.96 13.82 -8.09
N ARG A 109 -8.04 14.94 -8.79
CA ARG A 109 -8.29 14.99 -10.24
C ARG A 109 -7.02 15.28 -11.01
N PRO A 110 -6.90 14.79 -12.27
CA PRO A 110 -5.85 15.22 -13.18
C PRO A 110 -5.92 16.73 -13.45
N ILE A 111 -4.78 17.29 -13.83
CA ILE A 111 -4.76 18.68 -14.32
C ILE A 111 -5.54 18.72 -15.63
N PRO A 112 -6.52 19.66 -15.77
CA PRO A 112 -7.33 19.78 -16.98
C PRO A 112 -6.48 20.02 -18.22
N GLN A 113 -6.86 19.40 -19.33
CA GLN A 113 -6.20 19.63 -20.61
C GLN A 113 -6.54 21.02 -21.17
N ARG A 114 -5.51 21.70 -21.66
CA ARG A 114 -5.71 22.88 -22.51
C ARG A 114 -5.77 22.45 -23.97
N VAL A 115 -6.84 22.81 -24.65
CA VAL A 115 -7.02 22.53 -26.07
C VAL A 115 -7.09 23.86 -26.79
N LEU A 116 -6.33 23.99 -27.88
CA LEU A 116 -6.40 25.17 -28.74
C LEU A 116 -7.58 25.02 -29.69
N ASN A 117 -8.62 25.82 -29.47
CA ASN A 117 -9.78 25.89 -30.35
C ASN A 117 -9.70 27.17 -31.18
N GLY A 118 -9.19 27.06 -32.41
CA GLY A 118 -8.87 28.21 -33.25
C GLY A 118 -7.66 28.97 -32.71
N GLN A 119 -7.88 30.17 -32.18
CA GLN A 119 -6.83 31.01 -31.55
C GLN A 119 -7.01 31.18 -30.04
N VAL A 120 -8.00 30.52 -29.45
CA VAL A 120 -8.32 30.62 -28.03
C VAL A 120 -7.97 29.29 -27.32
N TRP A 121 -7.27 29.42 -26.20
CA TRP A 121 -7.02 28.27 -25.33
C TRP A 121 -8.24 28.04 -24.42
N GLU A 122 -8.85 26.86 -24.57
CA GLU A 122 -9.95 26.43 -23.73
C GLU A 122 -9.48 25.32 -22.78
N ILE A 123 -10.04 25.30 -21.58
CA ILE A 123 -9.83 24.22 -20.61
C ILE A 123 -10.87 23.17 -20.92
N LYS A 124 -10.43 22.00 -21.38
CA LYS A 124 -11.30 20.84 -21.55
C LYS A 124 -11.37 20.10 -20.22
N GLU A 125 -12.50 20.21 -19.54
CA GLU A 125 -12.82 19.29 -18.45
C GLU A 125 -13.20 17.95 -19.06
N ASP A 126 -12.59 16.85 -18.54
CA ASP A 126 -12.97 15.51 -18.96
C ASP A 126 -14.41 15.23 -18.51
N GLU A 127 -15.34 15.28 -19.44
CA GLU A 127 -16.76 15.01 -19.19
C GLU A 127 -16.96 13.56 -18.70
N ASP A 128 -16.04 12.65 -19.02
CA ASP A 128 -16.06 11.27 -18.56
C ASP A 128 -15.83 11.12 -17.05
N MET A 129 -15.22 12.12 -16.40
CA MET A 129 -15.05 12.13 -14.93
C MET A 129 -16.32 12.58 -14.20
N ASN A 130 -17.27 13.19 -14.90
CA ASN A 130 -18.56 13.61 -14.33
C ASN A 130 -19.65 12.56 -14.54
N ARG A 131 -19.39 11.52 -15.35
CA ARG A 131 -20.21 10.32 -15.29
C ARG A 131 -19.95 9.73 -13.91
N ASN A 132 -20.99 9.77 -13.09
CA ASN A 132 -21.15 8.92 -11.92
C ASN A 132 -21.00 7.46 -12.37
N THR A 133 -19.79 7.07 -12.75
CA THR A 133 -19.41 5.70 -12.65
C THR A 133 -19.52 5.44 -11.16
N THR A 134 -20.59 4.80 -10.78
CA THR A 134 -20.72 4.04 -9.56
C THR A 134 -19.64 2.97 -9.60
N HIS A 135 -18.38 3.41 -9.58
CA HIS A 135 -17.29 2.54 -9.25
C HIS A 135 -17.56 2.13 -7.82
N ALA A 136 -17.91 0.86 -7.65
CA ALA A 136 -17.95 0.27 -6.32
C ALA A 136 -16.74 0.78 -5.56
N THR A 137 -16.97 1.29 -4.35
CA THR A 137 -15.91 1.78 -3.48
C THR A 137 -14.78 0.75 -3.52
N PRO A 138 -13.56 1.13 -3.95
CA PRO A 138 -12.49 0.17 -4.04
C PRO A 138 -12.30 -0.47 -2.67
N GLN A 139 -12.23 -1.78 -2.63
CA GLN A 139 -11.94 -2.48 -1.40
C GLN A 139 -10.57 -1.99 -0.90
N SER A 140 -10.57 -1.30 0.23
CA SER A 140 -9.31 -0.95 0.87
C SER A 140 -8.83 -2.17 1.64
N VAL A 141 -7.59 -2.53 1.42
CA VAL A 141 -6.95 -3.54 2.26
C VAL A 141 -6.81 -3.00 3.68
N ASN A 142 -7.14 -3.83 4.62
CA ASN A 142 -6.69 -3.58 5.98
C ASN A 142 -5.15 -3.57 5.96
N PRO A 143 -4.47 -2.51 6.44
CA PRO A 143 -3.01 -2.44 6.48
C PRO A 143 -2.38 -3.66 7.16
N TYR A 144 -3.12 -4.31 8.03
CA TYR A 144 -2.71 -5.47 8.81
C TYR A 144 -3.23 -6.80 8.24
N ASP A 145 -4.10 -6.76 7.24
CA ASP A 145 -4.64 -7.95 6.62
C ASP A 145 -3.96 -8.21 5.27
N LEU A 146 -3.23 -9.31 5.16
CA LEU A 146 -2.62 -9.80 3.93
C LEU A 146 -3.52 -10.84 3.24
N SER A 147 -4.83 -10.82 3.51
CA SER A 147 -5.76 -11.69 2.81
C SER A 147 -5.84 -11.26 1.35
N GLY A 148 -5.00 -11.86 0.52
CA GLY A 148 -5.11 -11.79 -0.93
C GLY A 148 -6.49 -12.23 -1.39
N SER A 149 -6.95 -11.64 -2.48
CA SER A 149 -8.24 -11.86 -3.11
C SER A 149 -8.64 -13.33 -3.16
N GLU A 150 -9.90 -13.61 -2.91
CA GLU A 150 -10.54 -14.93 -2.91
C GLU A 150 -10.57 -15.64 -4.28
N THR A 151 -9.71 -15.32 -5.20
CA THR A 151 -9.63 -15.97 -6.51
C THR A 151 -8.31 -16.72 -6.67
N GLN A 152 -8.40 -17.99 -6.43
CA GLN A 152 -7.45 -19.07 -6.70
C GLN A 152 -6.71 -19.60 -5.46
N THR A 153 -7.19 -20.78 -5.07
CA THR A 153 -6.82 -21.57 -3.91
C THR A 153 -7.20 -20.93 -2.58
N VAL A 154 -8.20 -21.52 -1.97
CA VAL A 154 -8.62 -21.26 -0.59
C VAL A 154 -7.43 -21.51 0.34
N LEU A 155 -6.52 -20.52 0.39
CA LEU A 155 -5.61 -20.40 1.50
C LEU A 155 -6.49 -20.03 2.69
N THR A 156 -6.80 -21.02 3.52
CA THR A 156 -7.55 -20.77 4.75
C THR A 156 -6.82 -19.69 5.53
N LYS A 157 -7.56 -18.83 6.26
CA LYS A 157 -6.98 -17.82 7.17
C LYS A 157 -5.85 -18.41 8.02
N GLN A 158 -5.97 -19.67 8.38
CA GLN A 158 -5.01 -20.43 9.14
C GLN A 158 -3.67 -20.59 8.40
N LEU A 159 -3.66 -20.94 7.11
CA LEU A 159 -2.45 -21.05 6.29
C LEU A 159 -1.75 -19.69 6.10
N LEU A 160 -2.51 -18.62 6.00
CA LEU A 160 -1.96 -17.26 5.96
C LEU A 160 -1.33 -16.87 7.29
N TRP A 161 -1.94 -17.22 8.40
CA TRP A 161 -1.40 -16.97 9.74
C TRP A 161 -0.15 -17.82 9.99
N GLU A 162 -0.16 -19.09 9.60
CA GLU A 162 1.00 -19.98 9.69
C GLU A 162 2.19 -19.41 8.92
N ARG A 163 1.98 -18.94 7.68
CA ARG A 163 3.04 -18.29 6.91
C ARG A 163 3.58 -17.02 7.57
N ARG A 164 2.71 -16.20 8.18
CA ARG A 164 3.13 -15.02 8.92
C ARG A 164 3.93 -15.35 10.17
N LEU A 165 3.54 -16.39 10.91
CA LEU A 165 4.25 -16.84 12.10
C LEU A 165 5.60 -17.46 11.76
N LEU A 166 5.71 -18.07 10.56
CA LEU A 166 6.97 -18.67 10.06
C LEU A 166 7.95 -17.62 9.50
N ASP A 167 7.50 -16.39 9.21
CA ASP A 167 8.42 -15.33 8.80
C ASP A 167 9.15 -14.75 10.01
N LEU A 168 10.36 -15.25 10.25
CA LEU A 168 11.26 -14.79 11.32
C LEU A 168 12.10 -13.57 10.94
N SER A 169 11.83 -12.94 9.81
CA SER A 169 12.53 -11.72 9.41
C SER A 169 12.03 -10.50 10.19
N LEU A 170 12.88 -9.46 10.29
CA LEU A 170 12.49 -8.15 10.85
C LEU A 170 11.41 -7.42 10.03
N ARG A 171 10.99 -7.98 8.89
CA ARG A 171 9.84 -7.53 8.09
C ARG A 171 8.52 -7.93 8.73
N ASN A 172 8.53 -8.95 9.58
CA ASN A 172 7.36 -9.39 10.31
C ASN A 172 7.03 -8.39 11.42
N ASN A 173 5.89 -7.72 11.32
CA ASN A 173 5.47 -6.75 12.33
C ASN A 173 5.21 -7.37 13.71
N LEU A 174 5.01 -8.68 13.80
CA LEU A 174 4.91 -9.37 15.08
C LEU A 174 6.25 -9.40 15.81
N LEU A 175 7.36 -9.37 15.05
CA LEU A 175 8.73 -9.36 15.59
C LEU A 175 9.32 -7.94 15.66
N ASN A 176 8.83 -7.01 14.84
CA ASN A 176 9.33 -5.64 14.77
C ASN A 176 8.14 -4.66 14.72
N ILE A 177 7.54 -4.45 15.88
CA ILE A 177 6.43 -3.52 16.03
C ILE A 177 6.95 -2.10 15.92
N ARG A 178 6.47 -1.36 14.90
CA ARG A 178 6.72 0.07 14.78
C ARG A 178 5.56 0.86 15.35
N ILE A 179 5.87 1.73 16.31
CA ILE A 179 4.88 2.63 16.88
C ILE A 179 4.74 3.82 15.96
N THR A 180 3.57 3.96 15.38
CA THR A 180 3.17 5.08 14.51
C THR A 180 2.04 5.87 15.17
N LYS A 181 1.67 7.01 14.58
CA LYS A 181 0.49 7.79 15.03
C LYS A 181 -0.84 7.00 15.00
N ASN A 182 -0.88 5.89 14.27
CA ASN A 182 -2.04 5.01 14.15
C ASN A 182 -1.94 3.77 15.07
N THR A 183 -0.91 3.68 15.89
CA THR A 183 -0.70 2.56 16.82
C THR A 183 -1.38 2.89 18.14
N LEU A 184 -2.28 2.03 18.58
CA LEU A 184 -2.91 2.11 19.89
C LEU A 184 -2.33 1.02 20.80
N GLN A 185 -1.72 1.43 21.90
CA GLN A 185 -1.26 0.50 22.92
C GLN A 185 -2.41 0.17 23.88
N LEU A 186 -2.74 -1.11 23.98
CA LEU A 186 -3.70 -1.62 24.95
C LEU A 186 -2.93 -2.18 26.15
N ILE A 187 -3.36 -1.82 27.36
CA ILE A 187 -2.77 -2.30 28.61
C ILE A 187 -3.82 -3.15 29.31
N PRO A 188 -3.69 -4.50 29.27
CA PRO A 188 -4.59 -5.36 30.05
C PRO A 188 -4.17 -5.39 31.51
N ALA A 189 -5.14 -5.55 32.39
CA ALA A 189 -4.88 -5.76 33.83
C ALA A 189 -4.14 -7.10 34.07
N ASN A 190 -4.44 -8.11 33.25
CA ASN A 190 -3.78 -9.40 33.23
C ASN A 190 -3.72 -9.91 31.78
N LEU A 191 -2.49 -10.11 31.26
CA LEU A 191 -2.27 -10.51 29.89
C LEU A 191 -2.78 -11.95 29.63
N ALA A 192 -2.54 -12.88 30.55
CA ALA A 192 -2.97 -14.26 30.39
C ALA A 192 -4.50 -14.38 30.29
N CYS A 193 -5.23 -13.66 31.17
CA CYS A 193 -6.69 -13.63 31.09
C CYS A 193 -7.20 -13.00 29.79
N LEU A 194 -6.49 -12.00 29.26
CA LEU A 194 -6.83 -11.40 27.95
C LEU A 194 -6.63 -12.39 26.82
N GLU A 195 -5.52 -13.15 26.84
CA GLU A 195 -5.23 -14.18 25.82
C GLU A 195 -6.28 -15.30 25.83
N ASP A 196 -6.66 -15.80 27.02
CA ASP A 196 -7.68 -16.83 27.17
C ASP A 196 -9.03 -16.32 26.63
N ALA A 197 -9.45 -15.14 27.05
CA ALA A 197 -10.72 -14.54 26.63
C ALA A 197 -10.74 -14.21 25.12
N LEU A 198 -9.61 -13.81 24.53
CA LEU A 198 -9.48 -13.66 23.06
C LEU A 198 -9.61 -15.00 22.34
N ALA A 199 -9.03 -16.07 22.89
CA ALA A 199 -9.14 -17.41 22.32
C ALA A 199 -10.57 -17.95 22.39
N GLU A 200 -11.33 -17.63 23.44
CA GLU A 200 -12.73 -18.00 23.65
C GLU A 200 -13.70 -17.14 22.80
N GLY A 201 -13.22 -16.01 22.25
CA GLY A 201 -14.03 -15.10 21.43
C GLY A 201 -14.90 -14.15 22.24
N ASP A 202 -14.50 -13.84 23.44
CA ASP A 202 -15.20 -12.91 24.32
C ASP A 202 -15.20 -11.47 23.82
N GLU A 203 -16.23 -10.71 24.18
CA GLU A 203 -16.31 -9.29 23.86
C GLU A 203 -15.57 -8.43 24.89
N PHE A 204 -14.76 -7.48 24.39
CA PHE A 204 -13.99 -6.57 25.24
C PHE A 204 -14.50 -5.15 25.14
N ARG A 205 -14.42 -4.44 26.26
CA ARG A 205 -14.64 -3.00 26.28
C ARG A 205 -13.33 -2.28 26.52
N ILE A 206 -12.92 -1.44 25.56
CA ILE A 206 -11.77 -0.57 25.71
C ILE A 206 -12.18 0.66 26.53
N LEU A 207 -11.51 0.89 27.63
CA LEU A 207 -11.74 2.00 28.54
C LEU A 207 -10.56 2.98 28.51
N HIS A 208 -10.78 4.21 28.97
CA HIS A 208 -9.68 5.13 29.22
C HIS A 208 -8.76 4.58 30.31
N ARG A 209 -7.45 4.79 30.12
CA ARG A 209 -6.46 4.38 31.12
C ARG A 209 -6.70 5.09 32.44
N PRO A 210 -6.73 4.38 33.59
CA PRO A 210 -6.73 5.01 34.90
C PRO A 210 -5.44 5.82 35.10
N ALA A 211 -5.54 6.98 35.77
CA ALA A 211 -4.39 7.86 36.00
C ALA A 211 -3.27 7.21 36.86
N GLU A 212 -3.62 6.19 37.60
CA GLU A 212 -2.74 5.47 38.52
C GLU A 212 -1.86 4.41 37.83
N TRP A 213 -2.13 4.11 36.55
CA TRP A 213 -1.37 3.09 35.81
C TRP A 213 -0.17 3.71 35.10
N GLU A 214 1.03 3.38 35.57
CA GLU A 214 2.25 3.72 34.86
C GLU A 214 2.43 2.90 33.59
N LEU A 215 2.89 3.54 32.52
CA LEU A 215 3.28 2.82 31.30
C LEU A 215 4.57 2.05 31.62
N PRO A 216 4.66 0.74 31.25
CA PRO A 216 5.94 0.07 31.28
C PRO A 216 6.92 0.86 30.39
N ALA A 217 8.14 1.07 30.90
CA ALA A 217 9.21 1.69 30.12
C ALA A 217 9.43 0.85 28.85
N MET A 218 9.31 1.48 27.70
CA MET A 218 9.66 0.82 26.44
C MET A 218 11.17 0.92 26.28
N GLU A 219 11.86 -0.19 26.48
CA GLU A 219 13.27 -0.37 26.14
C GLU A 219 13.48 -0.61 24.65
#